data_e86a67c1b7b20d013be509824e6835ca
#
_entry.id   e86a67c1b7b20d013be509824e6835ca
#
_cell.length_a   1.000
_cell.length_b   1.000
_cell.length_c   1.000
_cell.angle_alpha   90.00
_cell.angle_beta   90.00
_cell.angle_gamma   90.00
#
_symmetry.space_group_name_H-M   'P 1'
#
loop_
_entity.id
_entity.type
_entity.pdbx_description
1 polymer ?
#
loop_
_entity_poly.entity_id
_entity_poly.type
_entity_poly.pdbx_seq_one_letter_code
_entity_poly.pdbx_strand_id
1 'polypeptide(L)'
;LMLREAKNELDANEKEKNEVNKKLAQIGKQYRGTTDITHFLWVLIRDYGLDKLKAKVVKPLTGLRVAEYYGCHILRPQTELGFEDYQMPTSLADLISAIGATPIDFSRKLDCCGFHAVYPAHDSVMQMTGSINKDAATEGADCVVTPCPLCQMQLDMFQKEAKEVVGGGKDMPILHMSQLVGLALGIS
;
A
#
# COMPACT_ATOMS: atom_id res chain seq x y z
N LEU A 1 3.04 -9.45 3.20
CA LEU A 1 3.15 -10.14 4.48
C LEU A 1 2.98 -11.65 4.31
N MET A 2 1.80 -12.17 4.00
CA MET A 2 1.49 -13.62 3.94
C MET A 2 2.48 -14.47 3.13
N LEU A 3 2.89 -14.01 1.95
CA LEU A 3 3.90 -14.75 1.16
C LEU A 3 5.26 -14.83 1.86
N ARG A 4 5.63 -13.78 2.60
CA ARG A 4 6.87 -13.75 3.36
C ARG A 4 6.81 -14.69 4.57
N GLU A 5 5.71 -14.68 5.29
CA GLU A 5 5.45 -15.63 6.38
C GLU A 5 5.49 -17.07 5.89
N ALA A 6 4.80 -17.38 4.78
CA ALA A 6 4.84 -18.70 4.18
C ALA A 6 6.26 -19.13 3.75
N LYS A 7 7.04 -18.19 3.19
CA LYS A 7 8.45 -18.44 2.88
C LYS A 7 9.26 -18.76 4.13
N ASN A 8 9.14 -17.91 5.17
CA ASN A 8 9.88 -18.07 6.41
C ASN A 8 9.55 -19.41 7.07
N GLU A 9 8.27 -19.82 7.09
CA GLU A 9 7.84 -21.12 7.62
C GLU A 9 8.45 -22.29 6.83
N LEU A 10 8.37 -22.26 5.50
CA LEU A 10 8.93 -23.32 4.66
C LEU A 10 10.45 -23.38 4.69
N ASP A 11 11.13 -22.27 4.91
CA ASP A 11 12.59 -22.24 5.04
C ASP A 11 13.04 -22.75 6.42
N ALA A 12 12.23 -22.54 7.46
CA ALA A 12 12.51 -22.98 8.82
C ALA A 12 12.09 -24.44 9.10
N ASN A 13 11.12 -24.98 8.35
CA ASN A 13 10.49 -26.28 8.62
C ASN A 13 10.64 -27.25 7.44
N GLU A 14 11.69 -28.07 7.47
CA GLU A 14 11.98 -29.06 6.43
C GLU A 14 10.85 -30.10 6.24
N LYS A 15 10.10 -30.44 7.28
CA LYS A 15 8.98 -31.38 7.16
C LYS A 15 7.86 -30.79 6.31
N GLU A 16 7.46 -29.57 6.59
CA GLU A 16 6.42 -28.87 5.81
C GLU A 16 6.88 -28.58 4.38
N LYS A 17 8.11 -28.16 4.20
CA LYS A 17 8.73 -27.97 2.89
C LYS A 17 8.67 -29.25 2.04
N ASN A 18 8.97 -30.40 2.64
CA ASN A 18 8.89 -31.69 1.96
C ASN A 18 7.45 -32.08 1.62
N GLU A 19 6.47 -31.80 2.48
CA GLU A 19 5.05 -32.04 2.20
C GLU A 19 4.53 -31.16 1.07
N VAL A 20 4.89 -29.88 1.08
CA VAL A 20 4.56 -28.94 -0.01
C VAL A 20 5.20 -29.41 -1.32
N ASN A 21 6.47 -29.80 -1.30
CA ASN A 21 7.18 -30.28 -2.49
C ASN A 21 6.60 -31.58 -3.05
N LYS A 22 6.09 -32.48 -2.23
CA LYS A 22 5.35 -33.67 -2.70
C LYS A 22 4.11 -33.29 -3.52
N LYS A 23 3.38 -32.24 -3.09
CA LYS A 23 2.22 -31.73 -3.82
C LYS A 23 2.64 -31.01 -5.11
N LEU A 24 3.67 -30.17 -5.05
CA LEU A 24 4.19 -29.44 -6.20
C LEU A 24 4.78 -30.36 -7.28
N ALA A 25 5.35 -31.50 -6.90
CA ALA A 25 5.88 -32.49 -7.84
C ALA A 25 4.81 -33.03 -8.77
N GLN A 26 3.54 -33.09 -8.36
CA GLN A 26 2.43 -33.54 -9.21
C GLN A 26 2.20 -32.63 -10.43
N ILE A 27 2.67 -31.40 -10.38
CA ILE A 27 2.60 -30.41 -11.46
C ILE A 27 4.01 -30.04 -11.99
N GLY A 28 5.01 -30.85 -11.69
CA GLY A 28 6.38 -30.63 -12.16
C GLY A 28 7.08 -29.41 -11.56
N LYS A 29 6.65 -28.96 -10.36
CA LYS A 29 7.21 -27.80 -9.65
C LYS A 29 7.91 -28.22 -8.36
N GLN A 30 8.78 -27.34 -7.88
CA GLN A 30 9.49 -27.53 -6.61
C GLN A 30 9.74 -26.16 -5.95
N TYR A 31 9.47 -26.06 -4.67
CA TYR A 31 9.89 -24.94 -3.84
C TYR A 31 11.35 -25.14 -3.39
N ARG A 32 12.21 -24.17 -3.68
CA ARG A 32 13.65 -24.18 -3.34
C ARG A 32 14.08 -23.09 -2.37
N GLY A 33 13.17 -22.17 -1.99
CA GLY A 33 13.47 -21.04 -1.12
C GLY A 33 14.29 -19.92 -1.78
N THR A 34 14.53 -19.97 -3.08
CA THR A 34 15.42 -19.03 -3.80
C THR A 34 14.75 -17.71 -4.19
N THR A 35 13.42 -17.61 -4.07
CA THR A 35 12.68 -16.39 -4.42
C THR A 35 12.73 -15.39 -3.27
N ASP A 36 13.17 -14.17 -3.53
CA ASP A 36 12.98 -13.07 -2.60
C ASP A 36 11.55 -12.52 -2.73
N ILE A 37 10.93 -12.22 -1.59
CA ILE A 37 9.57 -11.72 -1.51
C ILE A 37 9.64 -10.31 -0.94
N THR A 38 9.31 -9.32 -1.77
CA THR A 38 9.34 -7.93 -1.40
C THR A 38 8.11 -7.19 -1.94
N HIS A 39 7.90 -5.96 -1.50
CA HIS A 39 6.81 -5.13 -1.96
C HIS A 39 7.25 -4.27 -3.16
N PHE A 40 6.35 -4.02 -4.12
CA PHE A 40 6.65 -3.26 -5.33
C PHE A 40 7.15 -1.82 -5.03
N LEU A 41 6.62 -1.16 -4.00
CA LEU A 41 7.12 0.13 -3.53
C LEU A 41 8.63 0.04 -3.20
N TRP A 42 9.03 -1.00 -2.49
CA TRP A 42 10.44 -1.19 -2.09
C TRP A 42 11.35 -1.56 -3.25
N VAL A 43 10.83 -2.29 -4.24
CA VAL A 43 11.56 -2.53 -5.51
C VAL A 43 11.82 -1.21 -6.23
N LEU A 44 10.84 -0.32 -6.31
CA LEU A 44 11.02 0.99 -6.95
C LEU A 44 12.07 1.86 -6.25
N ILE A 45 12.10 1.82 -4.92
CA ILE A 45 12.98 2.67 -4.13
C ILE A 45 14.39 2.08 -4.04
N ARG A 46 14.51 0.81 -3.63
CA ARG A 46 15.79 0.16 -3.33
C ARG A 46 16.48 -0.40 -4.57
N ASP A 47 15.73 -1.13 -5.39
CA ASP A 47 16.32 -1.95 -6.45
C ASP A 47 16.38 -1.20 -7.78
N TYR A 48 15.32 -0.50 -8.15
CA TYR A 48 15.29 0.33 -9.36
C TYR A 48 15.97 1.70 -9.14
N GLY A 49 15.63 2.36 -8.06
CA GLY A 49 16.13 3.66 -7.66
C GLY A 49 15.25 4.82 -8.15
N LEU A 50 14.95 5.74 -7.24
CA LEU A 50 14.06 6.88 -7.52
C LEU A 50 14.64 7.84 -8.57
N ASP A 51 15.95 8.01 -8.66
CA ASP A 51 16.58 8.85 -9.68
C ASP A 51 16.32 8.31 -11.09
N LYS A 52 16.41 6.99 -11.26
CA LYS A 52 16.07 6.33 -12.53
C LYS A 52 14.58 6.46 -12.86
N LEU A 53 13.72 6.35 -11.85
CA LEU A 53 12.28 6.56 -12.03
C LEU A 53 12.00 8.00 -12.46
N LYS A 54 12.58 8.98 -11.76
CA LYS A 54 12.46 10.41 -12.06
C LYS A 54 12.89 10.72 -13.51
N ALA A 55 13.98 10.12 -13.98
CA ALA A 55 14.46 10.27 -15.35
C ALA A 55 13.50 9.68 -16.40
N LYS A 56 12.56 8.82 -16.02
CA LYS A 56 11.53 8.24 -16.89
C LYS A 56 10.19 8.98 -16.85
N VAL A 57 10.03 9.92 -15.95
CA VAL A 57 8.81 10.72 -15.87
C VAL A 57 8.66 11.59 -17.09
N VAL A 58 7.61 11.39 -17.86
CA VAL A 58 7.29 12.18 -19.06
C VAL A 58 6.23 13.23 -18.79
N LYS A 59 5.42 13.04 -17.75
CA LYS A 59 4.37 13.97 -17.31
C LYS A 59 4.46 14.17 -15.79
N PRO A 60 5.35 15.06 -15.31
CA PRO A 60 5.45 15.37 -13.90
C PRO A 60 4.10 15.81 -13.34
N LEU A 61 3.73 15.28 -12.18
CA LEU A 61 2.45 15.57 -11.52
C LEU A 61 2.52 16.87 -10.71
N THR A 62 3.10 17.90 -11.29
CA THR A 62 3.34 19.19 -10.62
C THR A 62 2.03 19.85 -10.19
N GLY A 63 1.98 20.29 -8.95
CA GLY A 63 0.80 20.93 -8.35
C GLY A 63 -0.21 19.96 -7.75
N LEU A 64 -0.11 18.66 -8.02
CA LEU A 64 -0.95 17.65 -7.39
C LEU A 64 -0.50 17.40 -5.95
N ARG A 65 -1.41 17.53 -5.00
CA ARG A 65 -1.19 17.31 -3.56
C ARG A 65 -1.70 15.91 -3.19
N VAL A 66 -0.81 15.02 -2.83
CA VAL A 66 -1.10 13.59 -2.67
C VAL A 66 -0.91 13.16 -1.22
N ALA A 67 -2.00 12.77 -0.54
CA ALA A 67 -1.92 12.19 0.80
C ALA A 67 -1.32 10.78 0.74
N GLU A 68 -0.27 10.56 1.52
CA GLU A 68 0.44 9.28 1.61
C GLU A 68 -0.22 8.35 2.62
N TYR A 69 -0.90 7.31 2.16
CA TYR A 69 -1.56 6.36 3.05
C TYR A 69 -0.93 4.97 2.98
N TYR A 70 -0.16 4.61 3.99
CA TYR A 70 0.51 3.31 4.06
C TYR A 70 -0.44 2.17 4.46
N GLY A 71 -1.40 2.45 5.33
CA GLY A 71 -2.17 1.40 6.00
C GLY A 71 -1.31 0.65 7.02
N CYS A 72 -1.58 -0.66 7.19
CA CYS A 72 -0.97 -1.43 8.27
C CYS A 72 0.04 -2.50 7.80
N HIS A 73 -0.31 -3.36 6.84
CA HIS A 73 0.42 -4.61 6.56
C HIS A 73 1.68 -4.43 5.69
N ILE A 74 1.96 -3.24 5.17
CA ILE A 74 3.22 -2.96 4.50
C ILE A 74 4.35 -2.66 5.51
N LEU A 75 3.97 -2.18 6.69
CA LEU A 75 4.92 -1.74 7.73
C LEU A 75 4.97 -2.69 8.94
N ARG A 76 3.94 -3.48 9.17
CA ARG A 76 3.79 -4.32 10.37
C ARG A 76 3.42 -5.76 10.02
N PRO A 77 3.98 -6.76 10.73
CA PRO A 77 5.00 -6.64 11.78
C PRO A 77 6.37 -6.26 11.23
N GLN A 78 7.08 -5.41 11.95
CA GLN A 78 8.41 -4.92 11.53
C GLN A 78 9.46 -6.04 11.51
N THR A 79 9.37 -6.99 12.41
CA THR A 79 10.25 -8.15 12.47
C THR A 79 10.28 -8.94 11.16
N GLU A 80 9.16 -9.00 10.45
CA GLU A 80 9.03 -9.73 9.20
C GLU A 80 9.36 -8.87 7.96
N LEU A 81 9.09 -7.60 8.03
CA LEU A 81 9.15 -6.70 6.86
C LEU A 81 10.42 -5.85 6.84
N GLY A 82 10.73 -5.14 7.93
CA GLY A 82 12.01 -4.50 8.23
C GLY A 82 12.61 -3.59 7.16
N PHE A 83 11.82 -3.02 6.26
CA PHE A 83 12.33 -2.17 5.19
C PHE A 83 12.65 -0.74 5.66
N GLU A 84 11.74 -0.16 6.43
CA GLU A 84 11.84 1.21 6.94
C GLU A 84 11.25 1.34 8.35
N ASP A 85 11.39 2.49 8.97
CA ASP A 85 10.77 2.74 10.27
C ASP A 85 9.24 2.73 10.13
N TYR A 86 8.57 1.82 10.87
CA TYR A 86 7.12 1.66 10.80
C TYR A 86 6.34 2.78 11.48
N GLN A 87 6.99 3.61 12.29
CA GLN A 87 6.40 4.78 12.95
C GLN A 87 6.58 6.06 12.14
N MET A 88 7.69 6.16 11.41
CA MET A 88 8.05 7.31 10.60
C MET A 88 8.49 6.92 9.18
N PRO A 89 7.63 6.23 8.41
CA PRO A 89 7.97 5.82 7.06
C PRO A 89 8.05 7.03 6.12
N THR A 90 8.97 6.99 5.15
CA THR A 90 9.17 8.04 4.15
C THR A 90 9.05 7.54 2.71
N SER A 91 9.08 6.24 2.50
CA SER A 91 9.17 5.63 1.18
C SER A 91 8.09 6.09 0.19
N LEU A 92 6.85 6.26 0.66
CA LEU A 92 5.74 6.70 -0.20
C LEU A 92 5.83 8.20 -0.51
N ALA A 93 6.24 9.03 0.46
CA ALA A 93 6.51 10.45 0.26
C ALA A 93 7.64 10.67 -0.75
N ASP A 94 8.71 9.88 -0.63
CA ASP A 94 9.86 9.94 -1.54
C ASP A 94 9.44 9.56 -2.97
N LEU A 95 8.62 8.51 -3.13
CA LEU A 95 8.05 8.13 -4.42
C LEU A 95 7.18 9.24 -5.02
N ILE A 96 6.26 9.82 -4.24
CA ILE A 96 5.39 10.92 -4.66
C ILE A 96 6.22 12.11 -5.14
N SER A 97 7.25 12.47 -4.38
CA SER A 97 8.17 13.57 -4.73
C SER A 97 8.96 13.28 -6.02
N ALA A 98 9.43 12.04 -6.19
CA ALA A 98 10.21 11.64 -7.37
C ALA A 98 9.42 11.74 -8.69
N ILE A 99 8.10 11.61 -8.64
CA ILE A 99 7.22 11.77 -9.82
C ILE A 99 6.65 13.19 -9.98
N GLY A 100 7.13 14.14 -9.17
CA GLY A 100 6.82 15.57 -9.30
C GLY A 100 5.57 16.04 -8.59
N ALA A 101 4.91 15.20 -7.79
CA ALA A 101 3.79 15.57 -6.93
C ALA A 101 4.27 16.05 -5.54
N THR A 102 3.37 16.66 -4.78
CA THR A 102 3.64 17.12 -3.41
C THR A 102 3.04 16.13 -2.42
N PRO A 103 3.85 15.42 -1.62
CA PRO A 103 3.32 14.55 -0.57
C PRO A 103 2.68 15.38 0.54
N ILE A 104 1.54 14.93 1.02
CA ILE A 104 0.80 15.51 2.14
C ILE A 104 0.83 14.50 3.29
N ASP A 105 1.49 14.89 4.37
CA ASP A 105 1.46 14.16 5.63
C ASP A 105 0.12 14.41 6.33
N PHE A 106 -0.45 13.38 6.93
CA PHE A 106 -1.68 13.50 7.72
C PHE A 106 -1.71 12.46 8.84
N SER A 107 -2.47 12.76 9.90
CA SER A 107 -2.38 12.01 11.16
C SER A 107 -2.73 10.54 11.04
N ARG A 108 -3.61 10.18 10.10
CA ARG A 108 -4.14 8.81 9.92
C ARG A 108 -3.44 7.98 8.85
N LYS A 109 -2.30 8.41 8.35
CA LYS A 109 -1.58 7.70 7.27
C LYS A 109 -1.16 6.27 7.60
N LEU A 110 -1.08 5.93 8.89
CA LEU A 110 -0.68 4.61 9.41
C LEU A 110 -1.84 3.83 10.04
N ASP A 111 -3.05 4.39 10.03
CA ASP A 111 -4.23 3.73 10.58
C ASP A 111 -4.64 2.52 9.70
N CYS A 112 -5.37 1.59 10.30
CA CYS A 112 -5.97 0.49 9.54
C CYS A 112 -7.20 1.00 8.77
N CYS A 113 -7.34 0.60 7.50
CA CYS A 113 -8.54 0.91 6.70
C CYS A 113 -9.79 0.11 7.14
N GLY A 114 -9.61 -0.94 7.95
CA GLY A 114 -10.70 -1.80 8.40
C GLY A 114 -11.14 -2.90 7.44
N PHE A 115 -10.57 -3.04 6.24
CA PHE A 115 -11.03 -3.96 5.21
C PHE A 115 -11.36 -5.36 5.71
N HIS A 116 -10.52 -5.96 6.54
CA HIS A 116 -10.73 -7.31 7.07
C HIS A 116 -11.90 -7.42 8.06
N ALA A 117 -12.36 -6.31 8.59
CA ALA A 117 -13.45 -6.25 9.57
C ALA A 117 -14.77 -5.68 8.98
N VAL A 118 -14.83 -5.43 7.68
CA VAL A 118 -15.99 -4.78 7.03
C VAL A 118 -17.31 -5.55 7.25
N TYR A 119 -17.28 -6.88 7.27
CA TYR A 119 -18.48 -7.67 7.50
C TYR A 119 -18.86 -7.78 8.98
N PRO A 120 -17.94 -8.14 9.92
CA PRO A 120 -18.32 -8.30 11.33
C PRO A 120 -18.47 -6.98 12.09
N ALA A 121 -17.92 -5.86 11.61
CA ALA A 121 -17.89 -4.57 12.32
C ALA A 121 -18.10 -3.38 11.36
N HIS A 122 -19.13 -3.47 10.53
CA HIS A 122 -19.38 -2.55 9.41
C HIS A 122 -19.36 -1.07 9.84
N ASP A 123 -20.16 -0.69 10.84
CA ASP A 123 -20.26 0.71 11.28
C ASP A 123 -18.92 1.27 11.76
N SER A 124 -18.14 0.47 12.50
CA SER A 124 -16.80 0.86 12.95
C SER A 124 -15.86 1.08 11.76
N VAL A 125 -15.96 0.22 10.74
CA VAL A 125 -15.14 0.34 9.53
C VAL A 125 -15.55 1.56 8.71
N MET A 126 -16.83 1.87 8.61
CA MET A 126 -17.29 3.10 7.94
C MET A 126 -16.77 4.35 8.67
N GLN A 127 -16.78 4.34 9.99
CA GLN A 127 -16.18 5.42 10.79
C GLN A 127 -14.67 5.56 10.52
N MET A 128 -13.92 4.45 10.44
CA MET A 128 -12.48 4.45 10.13
C MET A 128 -12.22 4.99 8.72
N THR A 129 -12.91 4.47 7.72
CA THR A 129 -12.81 4.87 6.30
C THR A 129 -13.11 6.37 6.14
N GLY A 130 -14.23 6.83 6.71
CA GLY A 130 -14.62 8.24 6.62
C GLY A 130 -13.63 9.17 7.32
N SER A 131 -13.12 8.76 8.49
CA SER A 131 -12.14 9.55 9.24
C SER A 131 -10.82 9.70 8.48
N ILE A 132 -10.32 8.64 7.83
CA ILE A 132 -9.10 8.67 7.02
C ILE A 132 -9.27 9.64 5.84
N ASN A 133 -10.35 9.50 5.06
CA ASN A 133 -10.60 10.34 3.90
C ASN A 133 -10.82 11.82 4.29
N LYS A 134 -11.54 12.07 5.39
CA LYS A 134 -11.80 13.40 5.90
C LYS A 134 -10.53 14.09 6.39
N ASP A 135 -9.66 13.36 7.09
CA ASP A 135 -8.39 13.88 7.59
C ASP A 135 -7.47 14.28 6.43
N ALA A 136 -7.28 13.40 5.44
CA ALA A 136 -6.52 13.71 4.23
C ALA A 136 -7.07 14.94 3.48
N ALA A 137 -8.40 15.06 3.37
CA ALA A 137 -9.05 16.22 2.75
C ALA A 137 -8.83 17.52 3.55
N THR A 138 -8.83 17.45 4.88
CA THR A 138 -8.61 18.57 5.78
C THR A 138 -7.19 19.13 5.64
N GLU A 139 -6.20 18.24 5.45
CA GLU A 139 -4.82 18.62 5.16
C GLU A 139 -4.63 19.14 3.71
N GLY A 140 -5.71 19.21 2.96
CA GLY A 140 -5.76 19.80 1.62
C GLY A 140 -5.21 18.92 0.52
N ALA A 141 -5.27 17.59 0.68
CA ALA A 141 -4.92 16.68 -0.39
C ALA A 141 -5.94 16.72 -1.54
N ASP A 142 -5.45 16.51 -2.75
CA ASP A 142 -6.28 16.36 -3.96
C ASP A 142 -6.70 14.90 -4.16
N CYS A 143 -5.85 13.97 -3.74
CA CYS A 143 -6.11 12.53 -3.75
C CYS A 143 -5.33 11.82 -2.64
N VAL A 144 -5.70 10.58 -2.35
CA VAL A 144 -4.96 9.66 -1.48
C VAL A 144 -4.29 8.61 -2.34
N VAL A 145 -3.03 8.29 -2.06
CA VAL A 145 -2.33 7.17 -2.68
C VAL A 145 -1.98 6.11 -1.64
N THR A 146 -2.17 4.86 -2.00
CA THR A 146 -1.82 3.72 -1.14
C THR A 146 -1.08 2.63 -1.91
N PRO A 147 -0.14 1.93 -1.27
CA PRO A 147 0.52 0.76 -1.86
C PRO A 147 -0.28 -0.54 -1.70
N CYS A 148 -1.44 -0.50 -1.03
CA CYS A 148 -2.24 -1.67 -0.73
C CYS A 148 -3.57 -1.66 -1.52
N PRO A 149 -3.84 -2.67 -2.39
CA PRO A 149 -5.07 -2.73 -3.17
C PRO A 149 -6.33 -2.90 -2.30
N LEU A 150 -6.23 -3.56 -1.14
CA LEU A 150 -7.35 -3.69 -0.22
C LEU A 150 -7.69 -2.36 0.45
N CYS A 151 -6.68 -1.57 0.80
CA CYS A 151 -6.89 -0.22 1.32
C CYS A 151 -7.49 0.69 0.26
N GLN A 152 -7.01 0.63 -1.00
CA GLN A 152 -7.59 1.37 -2.11
C GLN A 152 -9.08 1.03 -2.23
N MET A 153 -9.41 -0.25 -2.33
CA MET A 153 -10.79 -0.70 -2.47
C MET A 153 -11.66 -0.23 -1.30
N GLN A 154 -11.19 -0.37 -0.06
CA GLN A 154 -11.95 0.04 1.13
C GLN A 154 -12.21 1.56 1.14
N LEU A 155 -11.18 2.38 0.92
CA LEU A 155 -11.30 3.83 0.99
C LEU A 155 -12.09 4.42 -0.18
N ASP A 156 -12.12 3.75 -1.34
CA ASP A 156 -12.79 4.22 -2.55
C ASP A 156 -14.25 3.75 -2.60
N MET A 157 -14.50 2.44 -2.54
CA MET A 157 -15.83 1.87 -2.74
C MET A 157 -16.84 2.26 -1.66
N PHE A 158 -16.39 2.36 -0.41
CA PHE A 158 -17.25 2.70 0.73
C PHE A 158 -17.27 4.20 1.05
N GLN A 159 -16.67 5.02 0.22
CA GLN A 159 -16.51 6.46 0.49
C GLN A 159 -17.85 7.18 0.70
N LYS A 160 -18.86 6.87 -0.10
CA LYS A 160 -20.19 7.50 0.01
C LYS A 160 -20.82 7.24 1.38
N GLU A 161 -20.89 5.97 1.77
CA GLU A 161 -21.47 5.55 3.04
C GLU A 161 -20.64 6.07 4.23
N ALA A 162 -19.32 5.95 4.15
CA ALA A 162 -18.42 6.42 5.19
C ALA A 162 -18.51 7.94 5.44
N LYS A 163 -18.78 8.74 4.39
CA LYS A 163 -19.02 10.17 4.53
C LYS A 163 -20.27 10.49 5.34
N GLU A 164 -21.34 9.72 5.16
CA GLU A 164 -22.56 9.90 5.93
C GLU A 164 -22.30 9.69 7.43
N VAL A 165 -21.51 8.67 7.78
CA VAL A 165 -21.16 8.35 9.16
C VAL A 165 -20.32 9.44 9.82
N VAL A 166 -19.39 10.09 9.11
CA VAL A 166 -18.50 11.13 9.67
C VAL A 166 -19.04 12.56 9.49
N GLY A 167 -20.29 12.72 9.11
CA GLY A 167 -20.93 14.03 8.96
C GLY A 167 -20.50 14.80 7.71
N GLY A 168 -20.24 14.09 6.61
CA GLY A 168 -19.89 14.69 5.32
C GLY A 168 -18.39 14.80 5.05
N GLY A 169 -18.05 15.34 3.88
CA GLY A 169 -16.67 15.52 3.43
C GLY A 169 -16.58 15.64 1.90
N LYS A 170 -15.43 16.05 1.42
CA LYS A 170 -15.08 16.09 -0.01
C LYS A 170 -14.96 14.65 -0.55
N ASP A 171 -15.35 14.43 -1.81
CA ASP A 171 -14.98 13.20 -2.52
C ASP A 171 -13.47 13.18 -2.73
N MET A 172 -12.84 12.10 -2.32
CA MET A 172 -11.39 11.93 -2.36
C MET A 172 -11.04 10.83 -3.37
N PRO A 173 -10.41 11.14 -4.49
CA PRO A 173 -9.88 10.11 -5.38
C PRO A 173 -8.86 9.24 -4.65
N ILE A 174 -9.06 7.91 -4.69
CA ILE A 174 -8.15 6.97 -4.04
C ILE A 174 -7.42 6.17 -5.12
N LEU A 175 -6.10 6.30 -5.16
CA LEU A 175 -5.27 5.68 -6.18
C LEU A 175 -4.35 4.62 -5.56
N HIS A 176 -4.16 3.52 -6.28
CA HIS A 176 -3.02 2.65 -6.02
C HIS A 176 -1.74 3.32 -6.53
N MET A 177 -0.63 3.14 -5.81
CA MET A 177 0.64 3.77 -6.17
C MET A 177 1.09 3.50 -7.62
N SER A 178 0.79 2.32 -8.16
CA SER A 178 1.10 1.98 -9.56
C SER A 178 0.31 2.81 -10.57
N GLN A 179 -0.92 3.20 -10.25
CA GLN A 179 -1.73 4.09 -11.08
C GLN A 179 -1.10 5.50 -11.11
N LEU A 180 -0.73 6.02 -9.94
CA LEU A 180 -0.09 7.32 -9.83
C LEU A 180 1.25 7.37 -10.60
N VAL A 181 2.09 6.35 -10.44
CA VAL A 181 3.34 6.20 -11.20
C VAL A 181 3.04 6.09 -12.71
N GLY A 182 2.05 5.28 -13.10
CA GLY A 182 1.64 5.13 -14.50
C GLY A 182 1.26 6.47 -15.15
N LEU A 183 0.49 7.31 -14.45
CA LEU A 183 0.13 8.66 -14.92
C LEU A 183 1.39 9.52 -15.16
N ALA A 184 2.36 9.49 -14.25
CA ALA A 184 3.61 10.23 -14.39
C ALA A 184 4.49 9.72 -15.55
N LEU A 185 4.42 8.42 -15.83
CA LEU A 185 5.12 7.79 -16.97
C LEU A 185 4.36 7.95 -18.31
N GLY A 186 3.20 8.63 -18.32
CA GLY A 186 2.40 8.84 -19.52
C GLY A 186 1.60 7.63 -19.97
N ILE A 187 1.40 6.64 -19.10
CA ILE A 187 0.53 5.49 -19.36
C ILE A 187 -0.90 5.93 -19.04
N SER A 188 -1.76 5.92 -20.06
CA SER A 188 -3.18 6.28 -19.95
C SER A 188 -4.07 5.04 -19.88
#